data_f1df914193c3795556299e593b05b41e
#
_entry.id   f1df914193c3795556299e593b05b41e
#
_cell.length_a   1.000
_cell.length_b   1.000
_cell.length_c   1.000
_cell.angle_alpha   90.00
_cell.angle_beta   90.00
_cell.angle_gamma   90.00
#
_symmetry.space_group_name_H-M   'P 1'
#
loop_
_entity.id
_entity.type
_entity.pdbx_description
1 polymer ?
#
loop_
_entity_poly.entity_id
_entity_poly.type
_entity_poly.pdbx_seq_one_letter_code
_entity_poly.pdbx_strand_id
1 'polypeptide(L)'
;MTKTKFPGVYKNEKTGYFFYNVELGVDQITGKRIQKKGSRDSHGSPFKSAKSCNDELIKVKAKFKETRGGSHNYNMTYEQFMNTVYLPHYRSSVSQNTWHNRKTILPILINRFKGKKLRNISIADCENFRIYLLNHSGYSQAYCSLLYGAFRKSLDYAVFMQFLSENVSKKTAAIPKGKSNIPYWTKNEFEKVISTFDKRDYLEHLHFIMIWLYYVTGIRVSEGLALYWSDIDFTKKTLRVHHNLDMKSKKEYTRSLTLKTENSKRIISLDDDTIKILKEWKRRQQKLVNSHFIMSYDGTPLHRCIVGRIISKHSNLADVHKIQAKGLRHSHASYLINEHNADILVISKRLGHSSPEITLKHYSHLWGNNDRSVADMITGNIKIKFNATNPNTKFIGNQYISKKILSGAIKSE
;
A
#
# COMPACT_ATOMS: atom_id res chain seq x y z
N MET A 1 58.55 -2.03 19.80
CA MET A 1 57.88 -2.20 18.48
C MET A 1 58.85 -1.85 17.38
N THR A 2 59.27 -2.83 16.61
CA THR A 2 60.20 -2.61 15.50
C THR A 2 59.46 -2.44 14.18
N LYS A 3 59.77 -1.39 13.42
CA LYS A 3 59.24 -1.17 12.07
C LYS A 3 59.79 -2.23 11.13
N THR A 4 58.95 -2.72 10.21
CA THR A 4 59.41 -3.63 9.15
C THR A 4 59.61 -2.89 7.85
N LYS A 5 60.12 -3.55 6.80
CA LYS A 5 60.24 -2.99 5.44
C LYS A 5 58.90 -2.64 4.79
N PHE A 6 57.78 -3.12 5.34
CA PHE A 6 56.40 -2.86 4.83
C PHE A 6 55.75 -1.72 5.63
N PRO A 7 55.35 -0.62 5.00
CA PRO A 7 54.71 0.48 5.68
C PRO A 7 53.42 0.10 6.37
N GLY A 8 53.30 0.37 7.70
CA GLY A 8 52.13 0.04 8.50
C GLY A 8 52.16 -1.37 9.12
N VAL A 9 53.27 -2.14 8.90
CA VAL A 9 53.50 -3.46 9.53
C VAL A 9 54.61 -3.36 10.56
N TYR A 10 54.37 -3.86 11.72
CA TYR A 10 55.25 -3.81 12.91
C TYR A 10 55.47 -5.20 13.50
N LYS A 11 56.62 -5.40 14.12
CA LYS A 11 56.94 -6.60 14.93
C LYS A 11 56.71 -6.30 16.41
N ASN A 12 56.02 -7.17 17.09
CA ASN A 12 55.92 -7.12 18.54
C ASN A 12 57.12 -7.88 19.14
N GLU A 13 58.02 -7.19 19.80
CA GLU A 13 59.26 -7.74 20.36
C GLU A 13 59.01 -8.78 21.49
N LYS A 14 57.90 -8.59 22.24
CA LYS A 14 57.56 -9.51 23.34
C LYS A 14 57.02 -10.86 22.85
N THR A 15 56.26 -10.85 21.78
CA THR A 15 55.57 -12.07 21.27
C THR A 15 56.21 -12.63 20.01
N GLY A 16 57.10 -11.86 19.33
CA GLY A 16 57.73 -12.23 18.07
C GLY A 16 56.82 -12.15 16.84
N TYR A 17 55.52 -11.98 17.03
CA TYR A 17 54.53 -11.92 15.94
C TYR A 17 54.38 -10.53 15.31
N PHE A 18 53.85 -10.49 14.09
CA PHE A 18 53.63 -9.25 13.35
C PHE A 18 52.20 -8.76 13.52
N PHE A 19 52.01 -7.45 13.37
CA PHE A 19 50.70 -6.84 13.35
C PHE A 19 50.74 -5.62 12.41
N TYR A 20 49.61 -5.28 11.86
CA TYR A 20 49.47 -4.04 11.08
C TYR A 20 48.71 -2.96 11.87
N ASN A 21 49.10 -1.73 11.67
CA ASN A 21 48.39 -0.53 12.12
C ASN A 21 48.44 0.49 10.97
N VAL A 22 47.26 0.76 10.38
CA VAL A 22 47.15 1.59 9.19
C VAL A 22 46.09 2.67 9.41
N GLU A 23 46.41 3.85 8.97
CA GLU A 23 45.48 4.95 8.84
C GLU A 23 44.83 4.88 7.45
N LEU A 24 43.49 4.82 7.44
CA LEU A 24 42.67 4.66 6.23
C LEU A 24 42.03 5.98 5.78
N GLY A 25 42.24 7.06 6.56
CA GLY A 25 41.72 8.41 6.29
C GLY A 25 41.11 9.07 7.52
N VAL A 26 40.45 10.19 7.33
CA VAL A 26 39.76 10.95 8.38
C VAL A 26 38.25 10.88 8.12
N ASP A 27 37.47 10.59 9.15
CA ASP A 27 36.02 10.70 9.11
C ASP A 27 35.64 12.18 9.07
N GLN A 28 35.09 12.64 7.94
CA GLN A 28 34.80 14.06 7.75
C GLN A 28 33.65 14.59 8.60
N ILE A 29 32.81 13.72 9.14
CA ILE A 29 31.71 14.15 10.04
C ILE A 29 32.23 14.32 11.47
N THR A 30 33.05 13.40 11.92
CA THR A 30 33.56 13.42 13.31
C THR A 30 34.97 14.03 13.45
N GLY A 31 35.67 14.29 12.34
CA GLY A 31 37.06 14.75 12.32
C GLY A 31 38.06 13.74 12.86
N LYS A 32 37.63 12.52 13.20
CA LYS A 32 38.50 11.49 13.79
C LYS A 32 39.21 10.66 12.73
N ARG A 33 40.49 10.33 13.00
CA ARG A 33 41.26 9.44 12.14
C ARG A 33 40.68 8.03 12.15
N ILE A 34 40.56 7.43 10.98
CA ILE A 34 40.11 6.05 10.79
C ILE A 34 41.35 5.17 10.80
N GLN A 35 41.58 4.46 11.92
CA GLN A 35 42.69 3.55 12.07
C GLN A 35 42.19 2.11 12.15
N LYS A 36 42.93 1.20 11.53
CA LYS A 36 42.70 -0.23 11.64
C LYS A 36 43.95 -0.96 12.07
N LYS A 37 43.82 -1.75 13.14
CA LYS A 37 44.88 -2.58 13.69
C LYS A 37 44.43 -4.04 13.65
N GLY A 38 45.33 -4.95 13.22
CA GLY A 38 45.09 -6.38 13.24
C GLY A 38 46.35 -7.15 13.49
N SER A 39 46.24 -8.19 14.32
CA SER A 39 47.34 -9.08 14.72
C SER A 39 47.11 -10.54 14.33
N ARG A 40 45.97 -10.82 13.68
CA ARG A 40 45.55 -12.17 13.26
C ARG A 40 45.02 -12.12 11.85
N ASP A 41 45.14 -13.21 11.10
CA ASP A 41 44.60 -13.41 9.80
C ASP A 41 43.06 -13.68 9.83
N SER A 42 42.47 -13.89 8.66
CA SER A 42 41.02 -14.21 8.49
C SER A 42 40.61 -15.54 9.16
N HIS A 43 41.55 -16.42 9.47
CA HIS A 43 41.35 -17.70 10.16
C HIS A 43 41.65 -17.64 11.67
N GLY A 44 41.97 -16.45 12.19
CA GLY A 44 42.27 -16.23 13.60
C GLY A 44 43.70 -16.55 14.02
N SER A 45 44.59 -16.90 13.08
CA SER A 45 46.00 -17.24 13.36
C SER A 45 46.87 -15.98 13.43
N PRO A 46 47.85 -15.92 14.38
CA PRO A 46 48.77 -14.80 14.46
C PRO A 46 49.76 -14.76 13.28
N PHE A 47 50.10 -13.55 12.80
CA PHE A 47 51.03 -13.40 11.69
C PHE A 47 52.45 -13.77 12.08
N LYS A 48 52.97 -14.85 11.49
CA LYS A 48 54.35 -15.35 11.75
C LYS A 48 55.40 -14.65 10.86
N SER A 49 54.99 -13.95 9.79
CA SER A 49 55.91 -13.23 8.92
C SER A 49 55.39 -11.81 8.59
N ALA A 50 56.30 -10.89 8.32
CA ALA A 50 55.96 -9.53 7.86
C ALA A 50 55.24 -9.52 6.52
N LYS A 51 55.54 -10.52 5.65
CA LYS A 51 54.90 -10.65 4.33
C LYS A 51 53.41 -11.04 4.49
N SER A 52 53.08 -12.08 5.27
CA SER A 52 51.71 -12.49 5.50
C SER A 52 50.86 -11.40 6.14
N CYS A 53 51.45 -10.62 7.06
CA CYS A 53 50.81 -9.48 7.67
C CYS A 53 50.52 -8.34 6.64
N ASN A 54 51.48 -8.10 5.72
CA ASN A 54 51.32 -7.12 4.65
C ASN A 54 50.27 -7.54 3.60
N ASP A 55 50.23 -8.83 3.25
CA ASP A 55 49.24 -9.35 2.30
C ASP A 55 47.82 -9.17 2.85
N GLU A 56 47.62 -9.41 4.13
CA GLU A 56 46.33 -9.14 4.79
C GLU A 56 46.03 -7.64 4.86
N LEU A 57 47.06 -6.80 5.14
CA LEU A 57 46.91 -5.35 5.13
C LEU A 57 46.49 -4.84 3.76
N ILE A 58 47.02 -5.40 2.66
CA ILE A 58 46.64 -5.06 1.28
C ILE A 58 45.13 -5.41 1.06
N LYS A 59 44.69 -6.59 1.47
CA LYS A 59 43.28 -6.99 1.41
C LYS A 59 42.38 -6.03 2.21
N VAL A 60 42.82 -5.64 3.41
CA VAL A 60 42.09 -4.68 4.25
C VAL A 60 41.98 -3.32 3.58
N LYS A 61 43.05 -2.83 2.94
CA LYS A 61 43.04 -1.56 2.18
C LYS A 61 42.16 -1.67 0.94
N ALA A 62 42.24 -2.78 0.18
CA ALA A 62 41.41 -3.04 -0.98
C ALA A 62 39.92 -3.07 -0.61
N LYS A 63 39.55 -3.86 0.41
CA LYS A 63 38.19 -3.94 0.92
C LYS A 63 37.65 -2.59 1.42
N PHE A 64 38.52 -1.76 2.02
CA PHE A 64 38.16 -0.40 2.42
C PHE A 64 37.89 0.50 1.22
N LYS A 65 38.68 0.37 0.13
CA LYS A 65 38.45 1.09 -1.14
C LYS A 65 37.22 0.59 -1.89
N GLU A 66 36.99 -0.74 -1.96
CA GLU A 66 35.85 -1.36 -2.62
C GLU A 66 34.53 -0.97 -1.97
N THR A 67 34.49 -0.91 -0.65
CA THR A 67 33.29 -0.47 0.06
C THR A 67 33.04 1.04 -0.12
N ARG A 68 33.89 1.75 -0.92
CA ARG A 68 33.92 3.21 -1.02
C ARG A 68 33.60 3.90 0.31
N GLY A 69 33.83 3.18 1.39
CA GLY A 69 33.92 3.73 2.69
C GLY A 69 35.10 4.68 2.73
N GLY A 70 35.17 5.52 1.68
CA GLY A 70 35.95 6.71 1.71
C GLY A 70 35.71 7.32 3.08
N SER A 71 36.72 7.88 3.66
CA SER A 71 36.84 8.44 5.00
C SER A 71 35.58 9.09 5.61
N HIS A 72 34.60 9.43 4.77
CA HIS A 72 33.44 10.21 5.12
C HIS A 72 32.45 9.51 6.08
N ASN A 73 32.27 8.18 5.98
CA ASN A 73 31.11 7.56 6.63
C ASN A 73 31.42 6.22 7.30
N TYR A 74 32.70 5.89 7.42
CA TYR A 74 33.13 4.57 7.93
C TYR A 74 32.61 4.25 9.34
N ASN A 75 32.48 5.25 10.20
CA ASN A 75 31.99 5.11 11.57
C ASN A 75 30.57 5.60 11.78
N MET A 76 29.86 6.01 10.71
CA MET A 76 28.50 6.49 10.82
C MET A 76 27.60 5.43 11.42
N THR A 77 26.83 5.81 12.45
CA THR A 77 25.80 4.94 13.03
C THR A 77 24.55 4.98 12.16
N TYR A 78 23.68 3.95 12.29
CA TYR A 78 22.38 3.95 11.64
C TYR A 78 21.54 5.18 12.03
N GLU A 79 21.57 5.57 13.30
CA GLU A 79 20.90 6.79 13.80
C GLU A 79 21.40 8.06 13.10
N GLN A 80 22.71 8.22 12.98
CA GLN A 80 23.29 9.37 12.27
C GLN A 80 22.89 9.36 10.80
N PHE A 81 23.03 8.23 10.11
CA PHE A 81 22.59 8.08 8.72
C PHE A 81 21.12 8.43 8.55
N MET A 82 20.25 7.92 9.41
CA MET A 82 18.82 8.22 9.36
C MET A 82 18.58 9.72 9.48
N ASN A 83 19.13 10.37 10.49
CA ASN A 83 18.84 11.76 10.81
C ASN A 83 19.46 12.75 9.81
N THR A 84 20.69 12.50 9.34
CA THR A 84 21.43 13.45 8.52
C THR A 84 21.28 13.22 7.01
N VAL A 85 20.98 11.98 6.58
CA VAL A 85 20.96 11.61 5.16
C VAL A 85 19.57 11.16 4.72
N TYR A 86 19.02 10.13 5.38
CA TYR A 86 17.77 9.50 4.91
C TYR A 86 16.53 10.33 5.16
N LEU A 87 16.35 10.87 6.36
CA LEU A 87 15.13 11.62 6.71
C LEU A 87 14.94 12.91 5.88
N PRO A 88 15.98 13.76 5.67
CA PRO A 88 15.86 14.92 4.79
C PRO A 88 15.43 14.52 3.36
N HIS A 89 16.08 13.50 2.77
CA HIS A 89 15.69 12.96 1.47
C HIS A 89 14.26 12.42 1.48
N TYR A 90 13.91 11.58 2.44
CA TYR A 90 12.58 11.00 2.52
C TYR A 90 11.49 12.07 2.65
N ARG A 91 11.73 13.10 3.43
CA ARG A 91 10.80 14.23 3.59
C ARG A 91 10.56 14.98 2.27
N SER A 92 11.60 15.19 1.46
CA SER A 92 11.47 15.87 0.16
C SER A 92 10.84 14.97 -0.92
N SER A 93 10.97 13.65 -0.80
CA SER A 93 10.52 12.67 -1.80
C SER A 93 9.06 12.23 -1.64
N VAL A 94 8.39 12.55 -0.53
CA VAL A 94 7.04 12.10 -0.26
C VAL A 94 6.07 13.24 0.01
N SER A 95 4.77 12.99 -0.22
CA SER A 95 3.73 13.97 0.12
C SER A 95 3.69 14.26 1.63
N GLN A 96 3.19 15.46 2.00
CA GLN A 96 3.00 15.90 3.38
C GLN A 96 2.25 14.85 4.23
N ASN A 97 1.16 14.30 3.69
CA ASN A 97 0.37 13.27 4.38
C ASN A 97 1.15 11.97 4.60
N THR A 98 1.96 11.55 3.61
CA THR A 98 2.84 10.38 3.78
C THR A 98 3.89 10.64 4.84
N TRP A 99 4.52 11.81 4.83
CA TRP A 99 5.47 12.22 5.85
C TRP A 99 4.84 12.21 7.25
N HIS A 100 3.67 12.85 7.39
CA HIS A 100 2.97 12.90 8.68
C HIS A 100 2.68 11.51 9.26
N ASN A 101 2.23 10.59 8.42
CA ASN A 101 1.96 9.21 8.82
C ASN A 101 3.23 8.38 9.09
N ARG A 102 4.37 8.75 8.50
CA ARG A 102 5.62 8.00 8.64
C ARG A 102 6.51 8.50 9.76
N LYS A 103 6.42 9.78 10.13
CA LYS A 103 7.24 10.35 11.20
C LYS A 103 7.11 9.61 12.54
N THR A 104 6.02 8.89 12.78
CA THR A 104 5.79 8.11 13.99
C THR A 104 6.50 6.75 13.98
N ILE A 105 6.74 6.17 12.79
CA ILE A 105 7.38 4.86 12.66
C ILE A 105 8.90 4.94 12.53
N LEU A 106 9.42 6.04 12.01
CA LEU A 106 10.85 6.22 11.78
C LEU A 106 11.68 6.20 13.09
N PRO A 107 11.22 6.82 14.21
CA PRO A 107 11.90 6.70 15.50
C PRO A 107 12.02 5.27 16.01
N ILE A 108 11.05 4.40 15.73
CA ILE A 108 11.10 2.98 16.12
C ILE A 108 12.30 2.29 15.47
N LEU A 109 12.56 2.59 14.19
CA LEU A 109 13.70 2.05 13.46
C LEU A 109 15.03 2.58 14.00
N ILE A 110 15.09 3.90 14.26
CA ILE A 110 16.28 4.55 14.81
C ILE A 110 16.63 3.95 16.17
N ASN A 111 15.67 3.84 17.07
CA ASN A 111 15.86 3.30 18.39
C ASN A 111 16.29 1.83 18.38
N ARG A 112 15.75 1.03 17.43
CA ARG A 112 16.11 -0.39 17.31
C ARG A 112 17.58 -0.61 16.98
N PHE A 113 18.17 0.28 16.19
CA PHE A 113 19.57 0.17 15.75
C PHE A 113 20.43 1.31 16.32
N LYS A 114 20.00 1.94 17.42
CA LYS A 114 20.72 3.02 18.07
C LYS A 114 22.15 2.60 18.44
N GLY A 115 23.13 3.44 18.14
CA GLY A 115 24.54 3.20 18.41
C GLY A 115 25.22 2.17 17.49
N LYS A 116 24.45 1.40 16.69
CA LYS A 116 25.04 0.43 15.78
C LYS A 116 25.59 1.13 14.53
N LYS A 117 26.84 0.85 14.16
CA LYS A 117 27.42 1.34 12.92
C LYS A 117 26.66 0.79 11.74
N LEU A 118 26.33 1.64 10.77
CA LEU A 118 25.55 1.27 9.58
C LEU A 118 26.12 0.04 8.85
N ARG A 119 27.45 0.00 8.66
CA ARG A 119 28.18 -1.10 8.04
C ARG A 119 28.18 -2.41 8.85
N ASN A 120 27.92 -2.35 10.14
CA ASN A 120 27.93 -3.50 11.04
C ASN A 120 26.53 -4.12 11.20
N ILE A 121 25.52 -3.60 10.51
CA ILE A 121 24.21 -4.25 10.46
C ILE A 121 24.37 -5.55 9.67
N SER A 122 24.22 -6.67 10.35
CA SER A 122 24.37 -8.02 9.80
C SER A 122 23.02 -8.60 9.35
N ILE A 123 23.06 -9.72 8.62
CA ILE A 123 21.86 -10.50 8.28
C ILE A 123 21.16 -10.96 9.55
N ALA A 124 21.92 -11.39 10.58
CA ALA A 124 21.38 -11.80 11.87
C ALA A 124 20.62 -10.67 12.57
N ASP A 125 21.12 -9.42 12.50
CA ASP A 125 20.39 -8.28 13.06
C ASP A 125 19.06 -8.02 12.34
N CYS A 126 19.07 -8.16 11.02
CA CYS A 126 17.87 -8.00 10.20
C CYS A 126 16.84 -9.09 10.55
N GLU A 127 17.27 -10.34 10.67
CA GLU A 127 16.38 -11.45 11.02
C GLU A 127 15.88 -11.33 12.47
N ASN A 128 16.72 -10.97 13.42
CA ASN A 128 16.32 -10.70 14.81
C ASN A 128 15.28 -9.57 14.89
N PHE A 129 15.43 -8.53 14.07
CA PHE A 129 14.43 -7.46 14.00
C PHE A 129 13.12 -7.97 13.39
N ARG A 130 13.19 -8.80 12.36
CA ARG A 130 12.03 -9.42 11.71
C ARG A 130 11.27 -10.32 12.70
N ILE A 131 11.97 -11.19 13.42
CA ILE A 131 11.41 -12.09 14.46
C ILE A 131 10.76 -11.25 15.57
N TYR A 132 11.44 -10.22 16.06
CA TYR A 132 10.88 -9.30 17.06
C TYR A 132 9.56 -8.69 16.60
N LEU A 133 9.50 -8.19 15.36
CA LEU A 133 8.28 -7.59 14.82
C LEU A 133 7.13 -8.59 14.75
N LEU A 134 7.40 -9.84 14.37
CA LEU A 134 6.37 -10.86 14.20
C LEU A 134 5.87 -11.45 15.52
N ASN A 135 6.77 -11.64 16.48
CA ASN A 135 6.48 -12.46 17.67
C ASN A 135 6.39 -11.66 18.97
N HIS A 136 7.05 -10.50 19.06
CA HIS A 136 7.24 -9.80 20.33
C HIS A 136 6.76 -8.35 20.34
N SER A 137 6.43 -7.77 19.18
CA SER A 137 6.08 -6.34 19.11
C SER A 137 4.64 -6.04 19.51
N GLY A 138 3.73 -7.01 19.46
CA GLY A 138 2.30 -6.81 19.61
C GLY A 138 1.64 -6.04 18.45
N TYR A 139 2.40 -5.71 17.39
CA TYR A 139 1.88 -4.97 16.25
C TYR A 139 1.10 -5.87 15.30
N SER A 140 0.15 -5.29 14.56
CA SER A 140 -0.52 -6.01 13.49
C SER A 140 0.47 -6.38 12.37
N GLN A 141 0.21 -7.51 11.68
CA GLN A 141 1.06 -7.98 10.58
C GLN A 141 1.28 -6.90 9.50
N ALA A 142 0.24 -6.13 9.18
CA ALA A 142 0.35 -5.03 8.22
C ALA A 142 1.29 -3.91 8.70
N TYR A 143 1.31 -3.64 10.02
CA TYR A 143 2.20 -2.64 10.59
C TYR A 143 3.64 -3.15 10.68
N CYS A 144 3.84 -4.43 11.01
CA CYS A 144 5.15 -5.09 10.95
C CYS A 144 5.73 -5.04 9.53
N SER A 145 4.91 -5.38 8.52
CA SER A 145 5.28 -5.26 7.10
C SER A 145 5.68 -3.84 6.72
N LEU A 146 4.97 -2.85 7.26
CA LEU A 146 5.26 -1.43 7.05
C LEU A 146 6.61 -1.01 7.64
N LEU A 147 6.86 -1.38 8.91
CA LEU A 147 8.11 -1.09 9.62
C LEU A 147 9.31 -1.76 8.95
N TYR A 148 9.20 -3.07 8.70
CA TYR A 148 10.29 -3.82 8.07
C TYR A 148 10.57 -3.34 6.64
N GLY A 149 9.52 -3.01 5.88
CA GLY A 149 9.64 -2.41 4.56
C GLY A 149 10.29 -1.02 4.57
N ALA A 150 10.01 -0.18 5.59
CA ALA A 150 10.66 1.11 5.76
C ALA A 150 12.15 0.96 6.13
N PHE A 151 12.49 0.00 6.99
CA PHE A 151 13.86 -0.38 7.31
C PHE A 151 14.62 -0.80 6.04
N ARG A 152 14.08 -1.74 5.26
CA ARG A 152 14.71 -2.20 4.01
C ARG A 152 14.95 -1.06 3.03
N LYS A 153 14.00 -0.13 2.88
CA LYS A 153 14.14 1.05 2.02
C LYS A 153 15.22 2.01 2.49
N SER A 154 15.40 2.18 3.80
CA SER A 154 16.49 3.02 4.31
C SER A 154 17.88 2.43 3.96
N LEU A 155 18.02 1.10 4.04
CA LEU A 155 19.25 0.43 3.62
C LEU A 155 19.42 0.42 2.08
N ASP A 156 18.34 0.33 1.29
CA ASP A 156 18.42 0.52 -0.17
C ASP A 156 18.96 1.91 -0.51
N TYR A 157 18.50 2.94 0.22
CA TYR A 157 19.01 4.27 0.02
C TYR A 157 20.46 4.44 0.46
N ALA A 158 20.87 3.73 1.53
CA ALA A 158 22.27 3.69 1.94
C ALA A 158 23.18 3.06 0.87
N VAL A 159 22.69 2.03 0.16
CA VAL A 159 23.40 1.44 -0.98
C VAL A 159 23.43 2.43 -2.17
N PHE A 160 22.30 3.04 -2.50
CA PHE A 160 22.22 4.04 -3.57
C PHE A 160 23.20 5.20 -3.35
N MET A 161 23.31 5.70 -2.12
CA MET A 161 24.22 6.75 -1.73
C MET A 161 25.65 6.26 -1.47
N GLN A 162 25.94 4.98 -1.71
CA GLN A 162 27.25 4.34 -1.57
C GLN A 162 27.80 4.32 -0.12
N PHE A 163 26.92 4.40 0.89
CA PHE A 163 27.30 4.18 2.29
C PHE A 163 27.46 2.68 2.60
N LEU A 164 26.77 1.82 1.86
CA LEU A 164 26.86 0.37 1.91
C LEU A 164 27.13 -0.21 0.53
N SER A 165 27.82 -1.33 0.45
CA SER A 165 27.99 -2.07 -0.81
C SER A 165 26.76 -2.88 -1.20
N GLU A 166 26.02 -3.39 -0.20
CA GLU A 166 24.80 -4.18 -0.40
C GLU A 166 23.79 -3.95 0.72
N ASN A 167 22.52 -4.20 0.42
CA ASN A 167 21.46 -4.23 1.41
C ASN A 167 21.28 -5.64 1.97
N VAL A 168 21.92 -5.92 3.10
CA VAL A 168 21.88 -7.24 3.77
C VAL A 168 20.46 -7.66 4.19
N SER A 169 19.55 -6.71 4.41
CA SER A 169 18.16 -7.03 4.77
C SER A 169 17.39 -7.73 3.64
N LYS A 170 17.88 -7.66 2.40
CA LYS A 170 17.28 -8.39 1.26
C LYS A 170 17.56 -9.88 1.30
N LYS A 171 18.58 -10.31 2.07
CA LYS A 171 18.88 -11.73 2.30
C LYS A 171 17.93 -12.38 3.32
N THR A 172 17.08 -11.60 3.97
CA THR A 172 15.99 -12.08 4.84
C THR A 172 14.65 -12.02 4.12
N ALA A 173 13.67 -12.81 4.57
CA ALA A 173 12.33 -12.77 3.99
C ALA A 173 11.62 -11.45 4.29
N ALA A 174 10.86 -10.93 3.34
CA ALA A 174 9.96 -9.80 3.58
C ALA A 174 8.82 -10.23 4.53
N ILE A 175 8.30 -9.28 5.31
CA ILE A 175 7.07 -9.53 6.08
C ILE A 175 5.89 -9.27 5.15
N PRO A 176 5.06 -10.28 4.83
CA PRO A 176 3.88 -10.09 4.00
C PRO A 176 2.86 -9.21 4.71
N LYS A 177 2.16 -8.37 3.94
CA LYS A 177 1.20 -7.41 4.51
C LYS A 177 -0.04 -8.07 5.12
N GLY A 178 -0.30 -9.32 4.78
CA GLY A 178 -1.54 -10.02 5.12
C GLY A 178 -2.73 -9.60 4.23
N LYS A 179 -3.78 -10.41 4.27
CA LYS A 179 -5.06 -10.09 3.61
C LYS A 179 -5.82 -9.10 4.47
N SER A 180 -6.33 -8.03 3.88
CA SER A 180 -7.20 -7.06 4.55
C SER A 180 -8.64 -7.37 4.15
N ASN A 181 -9.39 -7.94 5.06
CA ASN A 181 -10.84 -8.02 4.90
C ASN A 181 -11.44 -6.68 5.37
N ILE A 182 -12.08 -5.96 4.46
CA ILE A 182 -12.72 -4.67 4.76
C ILE A 182 -14.21 -4.95 4.89
N PRO A 183 -14.77 -4.86 6.11
CA PRO A 183 -16.21 -5.05 6.29
C PRO A 183 -16.98 -3.99 5.50
N TYR A 184 -18.10 -4.40 4.91
CA TYR A 184 -18.99 -3.58 4.10
C TYR A 184 -20.44 -3.94 4.39
N TRP A 185 -21.39 -3.05 4.08
CA TRP A 185 -22.81 -3.32 4.18
C TRP A 185 -23.37 -3.87 2.88
N THR A 186 -24.16 -4.91 2.97
CA THR A 186 -25.07 -5.38 1.92
C THR A 186 -26.17 -4.34 1.66
N LYS A 187 -26.94 -4.52 0.59
CA LYS A 187 -28.11 -3.67 0.30
C LYS A 187 -29.08 -3.62 1.49
N ASN A 188 -29.46 -4.77 2.02
CA ASN A 188 -30.42 -4.86 3.13
C ASN A 188 -29.89 -4.18 4.41
N GLU A 189 -28.61 -4.33 4.72
CA GLU A 189 -28.00 -3.65 5.86
C GLU A 189 -27.93 -2.14 5.66
N PHE A 190 -27.60 -1.68 4.44
CA PHE A 190 -27.63 -0.27 4.12
C PHE A 190 -29.04 0.32 4.25
N GLU A 191 -30.08 -0.37 3.77
CA GLU A 191 -31.48 0.05 3.90
C GLU A 191 -31.91 0.18 5.37
N LYS A 192 -31.52 -0.76 6.22
CA LYS A 192 -31.73 -0.64 7.68
C LYS A 192 -31.03 0.60 8.25
N VAL A 193 -29.76 0.80 7.93
CA VAL A 193 -28.99 1.95 8.42
C VAL A 193 -29.57 3.27 7.94
N ILE A 194 -29.89 3.39 6.64
CA ILE A 194 -30.36 4.67 6.08
C ILE A 194 -31.77 5.05 6.60
N SER A 195 -32.56 4.06 7.05
CA SER A 195 -33.88 4.26 7.65
C SER A 195 -33.83 4.84 9.08
N THR A 196 -32.68 4.84 9.73
CA THR A 196 -32.53 5.37 11.08
C THR A 196 -32.36 6.87 11.17
N PHE A 197 -32.20 7.57 10.03
CA PHE A 197 -31.97 9.02 10.00
C PHE A 197 -33.29 9.80 10.07
N ASP A 198 -33.39 10.74 11.02
CA ASP A 198 -34.51 11.68 11.07
C ASP A 198 -34.24 12.91 10.17
N LYS A 199 -34.77 12.89 8.95
CA LYS A 199 -34.61 13.98 8.00
C LYS A 199 -35.28 15.30 8.43
N ARG A 200 -36.12 15.31 9.47
CA ARG A 200 -36.69 16.55 10.01
C ARG A 200 -35.64 17.38 10.72
N ASP A 201 -34.71 16.75 11.42
CA ASP A 201 -33.51 17.40 11.94
C ASP A 201 -32.54 17.80 10.81
N TYR A 202 -31.98 19.00 10.89
CA TYR A 202 -31.12 19.51 9.82
C TYR A 202 -29.78 18.78 9.76
N LEU A 203 -29.20 18.50 10.91
CA LEU A 203 -27.91 17.82 11.00
C LEU A 203 -28.02 16.35 10.62
N GLU A 204 -29.09 15.67 11.06
CA GLU A 204 -29.39 14.29 10.67
C GLU A 204 -29.65 14.18 9.16
N HIS A 205 -30.32 15.18 8.57
CA HIS A 205 -30.52 15.21 7.11
C HIS A 205 -29.17 15.37 6.38
N LEU A 206 -28.26 16.20 6.86
CA LEU A 206 -26.90 16.28 6.33
C LEU A 206 -26.17 14.92 6.45
N HIS A 207 -26.28 14.26 7.59
CA HIS A 207 -25.67 12.95 7.82
C HIS A 207 -26.25 11.89 6.89
N PHE A 208 -27.55 11.91 6.65
CA PHE A 208 -28.20 11.08 5.64
C PHE A 208 -27.62 11.30 4.26
N ILE A 209 -27.50 12.56 3.80
CA ILE A 209 -26.92 12.93 2.51
C ILE A 209 -25.48 12.40 2.38
N MET A 210 -24.68 12.52 3.44
CA MET A 210 -23.30 12.03 3.43
C MET A 210 -23.24 10.51 3.21
N ILE A 211 -23.97 9.73 4.01
CA ILE A 211 -23.97 8.28 3.93
C ILE A 211 -24.55 7.79 2.61
N TRP A 212 -25.65 8.42 2.16
CA TRP A 212 -26.27 8.13 0.86
C TRP A 212 -25.27 8.33 -0.28
N LEU A 213 -24.65 9.51 -0.41
CA LEU A 213 -23.72 9.80 -1.49
C LEU A 213 -22.51 8.85 -1.50
N TYR A 214 -21.92 8.55 -0.34
CA TYR A 214 -20.80 7.61 -0.29
C TYR A 214 -21.20 6.20 -0.73
N TYR A 215 -22.41 5.76 -0.38
CA TYR A 215 -22.91 4.44 -0.76
C TYR A 215 -23.23 4.37 -2.25
N VAL A 216 -23.99 5.34 -2.80
CA VAL A 216 -24.46 5.27 -4.19
C VAL A 216 -23.41 5.66 -5.24
N THR A 217 -22.33 6.34 -4.84
CA THR A 217 -21.28 6.79 -5.77
C THR A 217 -19.93 6.11 -5.58
N GLY A 218 -19.68 5.52 -4.41
CA GLY A 218 -18.41 4.90 -4.08
C GLY A 218 -17.22 5.86 -4.02
N ILE A 219 -17.43 7.17 -3.94
CA ILE A 219 -16.35 8.18 -3.85
C ILE A 219 -15.56 8.03 -2.56
N ARG A 220 -14.29 8.46 -2.57
CA ARG A 220 -13.47 8.48 -1.35
C ARG A 220 -13.97 9.55 -0.39
N VAL A 221 -13.76 9.34 0.93
CA VAL A 221 -14.22 10.29 1.96
C VAL A 221 -13.72 11.71 1.69
N SER A 222 -12.45 11.87 1.37
CA SER A 222 -11.85 13.18 1.09
C SER A 222 -12.31 13.80 -0.24
N GLU A 223 -12.73 12.99 -1.21
CA GLU A 223 -13.38 13.46 -2.46
C GLU A 223 -14.78 13.98 -2.15
N GLY A 224 -15.57 13.22 -1.37
CA GLY A 224 -16.94 13.62 -1.01
C GLY A 224 -16.97 14.90 -0.18
N LEU A 225 -16.07 15.04 0.81
CA LEU A 225 -15.98 16.26 1.61
C LEU A 225 -15.52 17.49 0.80
N ALA A 226 -14.89 17.28 -0.36
CA ALA A 226 -14.46 18.34 -1.26
C ALA A 226 -15.54 18.79 -2.24
N LEU A 227 -16.70 18.11 -2.30
CA LEU A 227 -17.74 18.37 -3.30
C LEU A 227 -18.38 19.73 -3.09
N TYR A 228 -18.45 20.49 -4.18
CA TYR A 228 -19.23 21.72 -4.30
C TYR A 228 -20.53 21.45 -5.07
N TRP A 229 -21.51 22.32 -4.89
CA TRP A 229 -22.74 22.27 -5.71
C TRP A 229 -22.47 22.43 -7.20
N SER A 230 -21.41 23.15 -7.56
CA SER A 230 -20.96 23.30 -8.96
C SER A 230 -20.37 22.02 -9.57
N ASP A 231 -20.11 21.00 -8.76
CA ASP A 231 -19.65 19.70 -9.23
C ASP A 231 -20.80 18.79 -9.67
N ILE A 232 -22.08 19.19 -9.44
CA ILE A 232 -23.26 18.46 -9.86
C ILE A 232 -23.92 19.18 -11.05
N ASP A 233 -24.07 18.46 -12.16
CA ASP A 233 -24.94 18.84 -13.24
C ASP A 233 -26.30 18.13 -13.08
N PHE A 234 -27.31 18.89 -12.62
CA PHE A 234 -28.67 18.39 -12.38
C PHE A 234 -29.43 18.05 -13.66
N THR A 235 -29.05 18.64 -14.80
CA THR A 235 -29.65 18.38 -16.09
C THR A 235 -29.12 17.12 -16.72
N LYS A 236 -27.79 16.97 -16.73
CA LYS A 236 -27.09 15.76 -17.21
C LYS A 236 -27.10 14.64 -16.22
N LYS A 237 -27.55 14.87 -14.97
CA LYS A 237 -27.53 13.92 -13.85
C LYS A 237 -26.13 13.35 -13.61
N THR A 238 -25.12 14.22 -13.52
CA THR A 238 -23.74 13.81 -13.35
C THR A 238 -23.06 14.50 -12.18
N LEU A 239 -22.13 13.80 -11.55
CA LEU A 239 -21.24 14.27 -10.51
C LEU A 239 -19.81 14.26 -11.01
N ARG A 240 -19.13 15.39 -10.98
CA ARG A 240 -17.72 15.52 -11.33
C ARG A 240 -16.84 15.41 -10.10
N VAL A 241 -16.04 14.36 -10.03
CA VAL A 241 -15.08 14.12 -8.95
C VAL A 241 -13.68 14.49 -9.42
N HIS A 242 -13.17 15.65 -8.95
CA HIS A 242 -11.88 16.16 -9.42
C HIS A 242 -11.10 16.93 -8.33
N HIS A 243 -11.67 17.04 -7.13
CA HIS A 243 -11.00 17.65 -5.99
C HIS A 243 -10.86 16.69 -4.81
N ASN A 244 -9.90 16.99 -3.96
CA ASN A 244 -9.66 16.33 -2.69
C ASN A 244 -9.60 17.38 -1.59
N LEU A 245 -10.15 17.08 -0.43
CA LEU A 245 -10.05 17.94 0.74
C LEU A 245 -8.92 17.45 1.66
N ASP A 246 -7.96 18.30 1.90
CA ASP A 246 -6.99 18.15 2.99
C ASP A 246 -7.31 19.20 4.07
N MET A 247 -7.57 18.72 5.28
CA MET A 247 -8.08 19.56 6.36
C MET A 247 -7.30 19.28 7.64
N LYS A 248 -6.62 20.31 8.16
CA LYS A 248 -5.95 20.28 9.47
C LYS A 248 -6.88 20.81 10.57
N SER A 249 -7.64 21.84 10.28
CA SER A 249 -8.64 22.42 11.18
C SER A 249 -9.79 23.04 10.37
N LYS A 250 -10.87 23.49 11.03
CA LYS A 250 -11.97 24.21 10.37
C LYS A 250 -11.52 25.48 9.62
N LYS A 251 -10.46 26.13 10.11
CA LYS A 251 -9.91 27.36 9.52
C LYS A 251 -8.78 27.08 8.53
N GLU A 252 -8.16 25.88 8.59
CA GLU A 252 -7.00 25.52 7.79
C GLU A 252 -7.33 24.26 6.98
N TYR A 253 -7.81 24.48 5.76
CA TYR A 253 -8.09 23.40 4.81
C TYR A 253 -7.68 23.81 3.39
N THR A 254 -7.40 22.82 2.58
CA THR A 254 -7.07 22.99 1.16
C THR A 254 -7.94 22.08 0.32
N ARG A 255 -8.73 22.66 -0.59
CA ARG A 255 -9.43 21.95 -1.64
C ARG A 255 -8.52 21.95 -2.87
N SER A 256 -7.87 20.83 -3.14
CA SER A 256 -6.85 20.74 -4.18
C SER A 256 -7.31 19.87 -5.37
N LEU A 257 -6.83 20.23 -6.56
CA LEU A 257 -6.97 19.40 -7.78
C LEU A 257 -6.01 18.19 -7.73
N THR A 258 -5.12 18.12 -6.77
CA THR A 258 -4.12 17.05 -6.64
C THR A 258 -4.80 15.78 -6.14
N LEU A 259 -5.27 14.98 -7.04
CA LEU A 259 -5.74 13.63 -6.77
C LEU A 259 -4.53 12.66 -6.79
N LYS A 260 -4.66 11.56 -6.05
CA LYS A 260 -3.57 10.58 -5.89
C LYS A 260 -3.08 9.98 -7.22
N THR A 261 -3.95 9.93 -8.21
CA THR A 261 -3.67 9.48 -9.58
C THR A 261 -4.54 10.28 -10.56
N GLU A 262 -4.12 10.47 -11.80
CA GLU A 262 -4.91 11.13 -12.85
C GLU A 262 -6.27 10.46 -13.06
N ASN A 263 -6.34 9.14 -13.04
CA ASN A 263 -7.57 8.36 -13.16
C ASN A 263 -8.59 8.60 -12.02
N SER A 264 -8.20 9.33 -10.98
CA SER A 264 -9.13 9.73 -9.91
C SER A 264 -10.08 10.86 -10.37
N LYS A 265 -9.73 11.62 -11.40
CA LYS A 265 -10.63 12.59 -12.05
C LYS A 265 -11.63 11.81 -12.89
N ARG A 266 -12.90 11.92 -12.56
CA ARG A 266 -13.97 11.17 -13.23
C ARG A 266 -15.32 11.84 -13.15
N ILE A 267 -16.21 11.46 -14.04
CA ILE A 267 -17.62 11.83 -14.01
C ILE A 267 -18.42 10.56 -13.67
N ILE A 268 -19.33 10.69 -12.71
CA ILE A 268 -20.20 9.61 -12.24
C ILE A 268 -21.63 9.99 -12.59
N SER A 269 -22.35 9.13 -13.31
CA SER A 269 -23.78 9.28 -13.54
C SER A 269 -24.56 9.01 -12.25
N LEU A 270 -25.54 9.87 -11.96
CA LEU A 270 -26.42 9.78 -10.80
C LEU A 270 -27.81 9.29 -11.23
N ASP A 271 -28.40 8.45 -10.41
CA ASP A 271 -29.77 7.99 -10.55
C ASP A 271 -30.78 9.09 -10.15
N ASP A 272 -32.05 8.91 -10.55
CA ASP A 272 -33.11 9.89 -10.35
C ASP A 272 -33.43 10.16 -8.90
N ASP A 273 -33.34 9.13 -8.04
CA ASP A 273 -33.60 9.28 -6.63
C ASP A 273 -32.51 10.10 -5.94
N THR A 274 -31.25 9.85 -6.30
CA THR A 274 -30.12 10.67 -5.84
C THR A 274 -30.28 12.14 -6.28
N ILE A 275 -30.73 12.39 -7.50
CA ILE A 275 -30.98 13.76 -7.99
C ILE A 275 -32.11 14.44 -7.18
N LYS A 276 -33.22 13.73 -6.89
CA LYS A 276 -34.33 14.24 -6.06
C LYS A 276 -33.83 14.60 -4.66
N ILE A 277 -33.13 13.67 -4.01
CA ILE A 277 -32.57 13.83 -2.67
C ILE A 277 -31.61 15.05 -2.63
N LEU A 278 -30.74 15.19 -3.61
CA LEU A 278 -29.80 16.31 -3.67
C LEU A 278 -30.49 17.65 -3.94
N LYS A 279 -31.54 17.69 -4.76
CA LYS A 279 -32.37 18.91 -4.97
C LYS A 279 -33.08 19.34 -3.68
N GLU A 280 -33.62 18.38 -2.94
CA GLU A 280 -34.27 18.61 -1.63
C GLU A 280 -33.27 19.19 -0.63
N TRP A 281 -32.11 18.53 -0.51
CA TRP A 281 -31.03 18.99 0.38
C TRP A 281 -30.51 20.38 0.00
N LYS A 282 -30.25 20.64 -1.28
CA LYS A 282 -29.79 21.94 -1.76
C LYS A 282 -30.75 23.06 -1.36
N ARG A 283 -32.06 22.87 -1.61
CA ARG A 283 -33.10 23.85 -1.22
C ARG A 283 -33.13 24.10 0.28
N ARG A 284 -32.97 23.04 1.08
CA ARG A 284 -32.96 23.17 2.54
C ARG A 284 -31.70 23.86 3.05
N GLN A 285 -30.55 23.48 2.56
CA GLN A 285 -29.26 24.05 2.96
C GLN A 285 -29.21 25.55 2.61
N GLN A 286 -29.60 25.94 1.41
CA GLN A 286 -29.59 27.34 0.95
C GLN A 286 -30.48 28.28 1.78
N LYS A 287 -31.53 27.77 2.43
CA LYS A 287 -32.37 28.55 3.35
C LYS A 287 -31.69 28.86 4.67
N LEU A 288 -30.72 28.06 5.10
CA LEU A 288 -30.12 28.13 6.41
C LEU A 288 -28.66 28.58 6.37
N VAL A 289 -27.93 28.23 5.30
CA VAL A 289 -26.50 28.46 5.19
C VAL A 289 -26.09 28.75 3.75
N ASN A 290 -25.30 29.81 3.57
CA ASN A 290 -24.64 30.04 2.29
C ASN A 290 -23.37 29.17 2.21
N SER A 291 -23.45 28.06 1.48
CA SER A 291 -22.35 27.11 1.36
C SER A 291 -22.12 26.67 -0.08
N HIS A 292 -20.87 26.71 -0.51
CA HIS A 292 -20.46 26.03 -1.74
C HIS A 292 -20.41 24.50 -1.55
N PHE A 293 -20.05 24.04 -0.33
CA PHE A 293 -19.93 22.62 -0.02
C PHE A 293 -21.31 21.94 0.09
N ILE A 294 -21.44 20.78 -0.52
CA ILE A 294 -22.64 19.91 -0.39
C ILE A 294 -22.73 19.39 1.06
N MET A 295 -21.58 18.92 1.60
CA MET A 295 -21.47 18.33 2.92
C MET A 295 -21.00 19.39 3.93
N SER A 296 -21.85 20.34 4.23
CA SER A 296 -21.58 21.39 5.21
C SER A 296 -22.86 21.79 5.94
N TYR A 297 -22.74 22.15 7.23
CA TYR A 297 -23.85 22.69 8.02
C TYR A 297 -23.69 24.19 8.36
N ASP A 298 -22.47 24.73 8.22
CA ASP A 298 -22.11 26.09 8.59
C ASP A 298 -21.35 26.88 7.50
N GLY A 299 -21.27 26.35 6.28
CA GLY A 299 -20.51 26.92 5.16
C GLY A 299 -19.06 26.44 5.07
N THR A 300 -18.52 25.82 6.15
CA THR A 300 -17.17 25.25 6.18
C THR A 300 -17.18 23.73 5.90
N PRO A 301 -16.10 23.16 5.41
CA PRO A 301 -16.03 21.73 5.18
C PRO A 301 -15.99 20.93 6.49
N LEU A 302 -16.47 19.70 6.47
CA LEU A 302 -16.48 18.81 7.62
C LEU A 302 -15.17 18.02 7.71
N HIS A 303 -14.75 17.73 8.95
CA HIS A 303 -13.58 16.89 9.18
C HIS A 303 -13.91 15.41 8.90
N ARG A 304 -12.98 14.68 8.28
CA ARG A 304 -13.18 13.29 7.85
C ARG A 304 -13.62 12.31 8.96
N CYS A 305 -13.30 12.59 10.22
CA CYS A 305 -13.67 11.73 11.35
C CYS A 305 -15.18 11.68 11.60
N ILE A 306 -15.94 12.69 11.08
CA ILE A 306 -17.39 12.71 11.28
C ILE A 306 -18.08 11.52 10.60
N VAL A 307 -17.60 11.10 9.41
CA VAL A 307 -18.17 9.95 8.69
C VAL A 307 -18.11 8.68 9.54
N GLY A 308 -16.99 8.44 10.23
CA GLY A 308 -16.86 7.29 11.14
C GLY A 308 -17.78 7.37 12.36
N ARG A 309 -18.06 8.58 12.88
CA ARG A 309 -19.00 8.79 13.99
C ARG A 309 -20.43 8.54 13.56
N ILE A 310 -20.82 9.04 12.38
CA ILE A 310 -22.14 8.80 11.79
C ILE A 310 -22.37 7.31 11.59
N ILE A 311 -21.41 6.62 10.93
CA ILE A 311 -21.47 5.17 10.75
C ILE A 311 -21.65 4.45 12.08
N SER A 312 -20.83 4.78 13.10
CA SER A 312 -20.93 4.15 14.42
C SER A 312 -22.28 4.34 15.11
N LYS A 313 -22.87 5.57 15.03
CA LYS A 313 -24.17 5.88 15.59
C LYS A 313 -25.27 5.08 14.90
N HIS A 314 -25.34 5.15 13.58
CA HIS A 314 -26.45 4.61 12.80
C HIS A 314 -26.35 3.10 12.59
N SER A 315 -25.16 2.50 12.59
CA SER A 315 -25.01 1.05 12.63
C SER A 315 -25.55 0.45 13.93
N ASN A 316 -25.30 1.11 15.08
CA ASN A 316 -25.86 0.66 16.36
C ASN A 316 -27.38 0.81 16.40
N LEU A 317 -27.95 1.94 15.88
CA LEU A 317 -29.40 2.14 15.83
C LEU A 317 -30.10 1.13 14.91
N ALA A 318 -29.43 0.67 13.86
CA ALA A 318 -29.95 -0.27 12.90
C ALA A 318 -29.71 -1.75 13.29
N ASP A 319 -28.99 -1.98 14.38
CA ASP A 319 -28.50 -3.32 14.77
C ASP A 319 -27.73 -4.01 13.62
N VAL A 320 -26.81 -3.25 12.99
CA VAL A 320 -25.96 -3.71 11.89
C VAL A 320 -24.50 -3.58 12.31
N HIS A 321 -23.66 -4.48 11.83
CA HIS A 321 -22.22 -4.43 12.14
C HIS A 321 -21.57 -3.13 11.68
N LYS A 322 -20.65 -2.62 12.50
CA LYS A 322 -19.91 -1.38 12.21
C LYS A 322 -18.91 -1.58 11.10
N ILE A 323 -18.89 -0.66 10.13
CA ILE A 323 -17.87 -0.58 9.10
C ILE A 323 -17.00 0.67 9.26
N GLN A 324 -15.85 0.70 8.61
CA GLN A 324 -15.07 1.92 8.48
C GLN A 324 -15.60 2.77 7.33
N ALA A 325 -15.30 4.08 7.31
CA ALA A 325 -15.74 4.97 6.23
C ALA A 325 -15.34 4.50 4.82
N LYS A 326 -14.19 3.83 4.68
CA LYS A 326 -13.80 3.18 3.42
C LYS A 326 -14.70 1.99 3.05
N GLY A 327 -15.37 1.38 4.03
CA GLY A 327 -16.31 0.28 3.84
C GLY A 327 -17.52 0.69 2.99
N LEU A 328 -17.98 1.97 3.06
CA LEU A 328 -19.07 2.46 2.19
C LEU A 328 -18.73 2.33 0.70
N ARG A 329 -17.48 2.59 0.33
CA ARG A 329 -17.02 2.38 -1.04
C ARG A 329 -16.94 0.89 -1.41
N HIS A 330 -16.61 0.01 -0.46
CA HIS A 330 -16.69 -1.43 -0.66
C HIS A 330 -18.15 -1.89 -0.77
N SER A 331 -19.05 -1.34 0.06
CA SER A 331 -20.49 -1.56 -0.06
C SER A 331 -21.02 -1.21 -1.45
N HIS A 332 -20.64 -0.04 -1.98
CA HIS A 332 -21.00 0.37 -3.34
C HIS A 332 -20.56 -0.63 -4.40
N ALA A 333 -19.28 -1.04 -4.37
CA ALA A 333 -18.77 -2.00 -5.34
C ALA A 333 -19.48 -3.36 -5.23
N SER A 334 -19.66 -3.86 -3.99
CA SER A 334 -20.36 -5.12 -3.73
C SER A 334 -21.83 -5.05 -4.16
N TYR A 335 -22.51 -3.92 -3.94
CA TYR A 335 -23.89 -3.69 -4.40
C TYR A 335 -23.97 -3.79 -5.92
N LEU A 336 -23.07 -3.12 -6.66
CA LEU A 336 -23.06 -3.17 -8.12
C LEU A 336 -22.75 -4.57 -8.67
N ILE A 337 -21.89 -5.33 -7.99
CA ILE A 337 -21.54 -6.68 -8.41
C ILE A 337 -22.70 -7.64 -8.12
N ASN A 338 -23.19 -7.65 -6.88
CA ASN A 338 -24.13 -8.69 -6.42
C ASN A 338 -25.55 -8.46 -6.95
N GLU A 339 -26.00 -7.19 -7.01
CA GLU A 339 -27.39 -6.90 -7.39
C GLU A 339 -27.53 -6.59 -8.88
N HIS A 340 -26.46 -6.13 -9.55
CA HIS A 340 -26.54 -5.63 -10.94
C HIS A 340 -25.58 -6.34 -11.90
N ASN A 341 -24.79 -7.32 -11.45
CA ASN A 341 -23.77 -8.01 -12.27
C ASN A 341 -22.89 -7.03 -13.08
N ALA A 342 -22.58 -5.87 -12.49
CA ALA A 342 -21.89 -4.81 -13.19
C ALA A 342 -20.48 -5.24 -13.63
N ASP A 343 -20.12 -4.85 -14.85
CA ASP A 343 -18.82 -5.13 -15.44
C ASP A 343 -17.69 -4.50 -14.63
N ILE A 344 -16.58 -5.23 -14.51
CA ILE A 344 -15.41 -4.83 -13.74
C ILE A 344 -14.77 -3.52 -14.23
N LEU A 345 -14.79 -3.28 -15.55
CA LEU A 345 -14.24 -2.05 -16.14
C LEU A 345 -15.12 -0.85 -15.80
N VAL A 346 -16.44 -1.05 -15.79
CA VAL A 346 -17.40 -0.02 -15.36
C VAL A 346 -17.19 0.34 -13.91
N ILE A 347 -17.08 -0.68 -13.02
CA ILE A 347 -16.82 -0.46 -11.59
C ILE A 347 -15.46 0.23 -11.39
N SER A 348 -14.42 -0.23 -12.07
CA SER A 348 -13.08 0.35 -11.99
C SER A 348 -13.06 1.83 -12.36
N LYS A 349 -13.71 2.20 -13.47
CA LYS A 349 -13.84 3.60 -13.91
C LYS A 349 -14.67 4.42 -12.93
N ARG A 350 -15.81 3.91 -12.47
CA ARG A 350 -16.70 4.59 -11.52
C ARG A 350 -16.00 4.87 -10.18
N LEU A 351 -15.22 3.91 -9.70
CA LEU A 351 -14.42 4.07 -8.51
C LEU A 351 -13.17 4.94 -8.73
N GLY A 352 -12.67 5.10 -9.95
CA GLY A 352 -11.42 5.79 -10.25
C GLY A 352 -10.20 5.01 -9.73
N HIS A 353 -10.13 3.73 -10.07
CA HIS A 353 -8.94 2.91 -9.89
C HIS A 353 -7.96 3.16 -11.03
N SER A 354 -6.65 3.10 -10.75
CA SER A 354 -5.62 3.29 -11.77
C SER A 354 -5.53 2.12 -12.74
N SER A 355 -5.99 0.94 -12.32
CA SER A 355 -6.13 -0.24 -13.19
C SER A 355 -7.26 -1.15 -12.70
N PRO A 356 -7.89 -1.95 -13.61
CA PRO A 356 -8.91 -2.94 -13.25
C PRO A 356 -8.43 -4.01 -12.28
N GLU A 357 -7.14 -4.32 -12.28
CA GLU A 357 -6.51 -5.29 -11.36
C GLU A 357 -6.73 -4.93 -9.88
N ILE A 358 -6.80 -3.61 -9.58
CA ILE A 358 -7.12 -3.16 -8.22
C ILE A 358 -8.54 -3.60 -7.83
N THR A 359 -9.49 -3.49 -8.76
CA THR A 359 -10.87 -3.94 -8.55
C THR A 359 -10.91 -5.46 -8.38
N LEU A 360 -10.26 -6.21 -9.27
CA LEU A 360 -10.14 -7.66 -9.18
C LEU A 360 -9.55 -8.10 -7.85
N LYS A 361 -8.44 -7.53 -7.45
CA LYS A 361 -7.76 -7.88 -6.19
C LYS A 361 -8.66 -7.74 -4.95
N HIS A 362 -9.57 -6.77 -4.96
CA HIS A 362 -10.44 -6.49 -3.82
C HIS A 362 -11.79 -7.16 -3.89
N TYR A 363 -12.31 -7.45 -5.09
CA TYR A 363 -13.70 -7.87 -5.29
C TYR A 363 -13.88 -9.15 -6.10
N SER A 364 -12.80 -9.79 -6.61
CA SER A 364 -12.92 -11.01 -7.43
C SER A 364 -13.74 -12.13 -6.78
N HIS A 365 -13.69 -12.23 -5.46
CA HIS A 365 -14.43 -13.23 -4.69
C HIS A 365 -15.95 -13.01 -4.69
N LEU A 366 -16.43 -11.81 -5.11
CA LEU A 366 -17.85 -11.49 -5.22
C LEU A 366 -18.45 -11.90 -6.56
N TRP A 367 -17.64 -11.99 -7.63
CA TRP A 367 -18.06 -12.63 -8.86
C TRP A 367 -18.00 -14.13 -8.60
N GLY A 368 -19.15 -14.72 -8.26
CA GLY A 368 -19.24 -16.16 -7.98
C GLY A 368 -18.83 -17.01 -9.21
N ASN A 369 -18.60 -18.29 -8.97
CA ASN A 369 -18.38 -19.28 -10.04
C ASN A 369 -19.69 -19.51 -10.82
N ASN A 370 -20.06 -18.53 -11.65
CA ASN A 370 -21.23 -18.61 -12.52
C ASN A 370 -20.93 -19.34 -13.85
N ASP A 371 -19.96 -20.30 -13.83
CA ASP A 371 -19.61 -21.09 -15.00
C ASP A 371 -20.83 -21.79 -15.60
N ARG A 372 -21.72 -22.30 -14.73
CA ARG A 372 -22.97 -22.91 -15.17
C ARG A 372 -23.88 -21.93 -15.92
N SER A 373 -24.03 -20.71 -15.46
CA SER A 373 -24.85 -19.69 -16.11
C SER A 373 -24.27 -19.30 -17.46
N VAL A 374 -22.93 -19.25 -17.59
CA VAL A 374 -22.27 -19.01 -18.88
C VAL A 374 -22.50 -20.19 -19.84
N ALA A 375 -22.39 -21.41 -19.36
CA ALA A 375 -22.70 -22.59 -20.15
C ALA A 375 -24.16 -22.59 -20.63
N ASP A 376 -25.09 -22.24 -19.75
CA ASP A 376 -26.51 -22.13 -20.09
C ASP A 376 -26.80 -21.02 -21.14
N MET A 377 -26.07 -19.89 -21.08
CA MET A 377 -26.14 -18.83 -22.11
C MET A 377 -25.64 -19.28 -23.47
N ILE A 378 -24.69 -20.20 -23.55
CA ILE A 378 -24.16 -20.73 -24.81
C ILE A 378 -25.10 -21.78 -25.39
N THR A 379 -25.91 -22.43 -24.57
CA THR A 379 -26.77 -23.54 -24.97
C THR A 379 -27.76 -23.07 -26.06
N GLY A 380 -27.73 -23.71 -27.20
CA GLY A 380 -28.63 -23.44 -28.32
C GLY A 380 -28.32 -22.21 -29.17
N ASN A 381 -27.32 -21.41 -28.80
CA ASN A 381 -26.95 -20.21 -29.56
C ASN A 381 -26.10 -20.51 -30.82
N ILE A 382 -25.37 -21.63 -30.84
CA ILE A 382 -24.54 -22.05 -31.99
C ILE A 382 -25.39 -23.01 -32.82
N LYS A 383 -25.80 -22.59 -34.02
CA LYS A 383 -26.52 -23.44 -34.99
C LYS A 383 -25.50 -24.09 -35.88
N ILE A 384 -25.28 -25.40 -35.68
CA ILE A 384 -24.36 -26.20 -36.52
C ILE A 384 -25.15 -26.76 -37.71
N LYS A 385 -24.80 -26.33 -38.92
CA LYS A 385 -25.29 -26.96 -40.14
C LYS A 385 -24.20 -27.85 -40.69
N PHE A 386 -24.40 -29.16 -40.59
CA PHE A 386 -23.50 -30.13 -41.26
C PHE A 386 -23.97 -30.30 -42.70
N ASN A 387 -23.11 -30.14 -43.69
CA ASN A 387 -23.39 -30.55 -45.06
C ASN A 387 -23.55 -32.06 -45.07
N ALA A 388 -24.70 -32.54 -45.49
CA ALA A 388 -25.08 -33.92 -45.50
C ALA A 388 -24.35 -34.71 -46.61
N THR A 389 -23.04 -34.77 -46.54
CA THR A 389 -22.21 -35.59 -47.46
C THR A 389 -21.89 -36.99 -46.91
N ASN A 390 -22.31 -37.29 -45.66
CA ASN A 390 -22.08 -38.61 -45.06
C ASN A 390 -23.41 -39.32 -44.82
N PRO A 391 -23.75 -40.35 -45.63
CA PRO A 391 -25.03 -41.08 -45.56
C PRO A 391 -25.21 -41.86 -44.23
N ASN A 392 -24.20 -41.88 -43.36
CA ASN A 392 -24.19 -42.61 -42.08
C ASN A 392 -24.51 -41.73 -40.85
N THR A 393 -24.91 -40.46 -41.03
CA THR A 393 -25.30 -39.60 -39.91
C THR A 393 -26.83 -39.41 -39.86
N LYS A 394 -27.40 -39.67 -38.70
CA LYS A 394 -28.83 -39.42 -38.39
C LYS A 394 -28.95 -38.24 -37.46
N PHE A 395 -29.94 -37.41 -37.68
CA PHE A 395 -30.30 -36.31 -36.82
C PHE A 395 -31.09 -36.82 -35.60
N ILE A 396 -30.63 -36.56 -34.41
CA ILE A 396 -31.39 -36.80 -33.18
C ILE A 396 -31.48 -35.46 -32.42
N GLY A 397 -32.64 -34.85 -32.45
CA GLY A 397 -32.82 -33.48 -31.94
C GLY A 397 -31.99 -32.47 -32.71
N ASN A 398 -31.25 -31.61 -32.02
CA ASN A 398 -30.33 -30.64 -32.64
C ASN A 398 -28.89 -31.16 -32.83
N GLN A 399 -28.65 -32.48 -32.74
CA GLN A 399 -27.30 -33.06 -32.85
C GLN A 399 -27.25 -34.17 -33.92
N TYR A 400 -26.15 -34.20 -34.68
CA TYR A 400 -25.85 -35.30 -35.60
C TYR A 400 -25.02 -36.36 -34.86
N ILE A 401 -25.49 -37.63 -34.86
CA ILE A 401 -24.75 -38.77 -34.33
C ILE A 401 -24.44 -39.72 -35.48
N SER A 402 -23.21 -40.19 -35.56
CA SER A 402 -22.78 -41.17 -36.58
C SER A 402 -23.46 -42.53 -36.34
N LYS A 403 -23.96 -43.16 -37.41
CA LYS A 403 -24.54 -44.51 -37.37
C LYS A 403 -23.62 -45.58 -36.75
N LYS A 404 -22.33 -45.36 -36.76
CA LYS A 404 -21.31 -46.26 -36.20
C LYS A 404 -21.35 -46.30 -34.66
N ILE A 405 -21.82 -45.23 -34.00
CA ILE A 405 -22.00 -45.15 -32.54
C ILE A 405 -23.26 -45.89 -32.12
N LEU A 406 -24.32 -45.78 -32.93
CA LEU A 406 -25.59 -46.46 -32.67
C LEU A 406 -25.53 -47.99 -32.83
N SER A 407 -24.67 -48.50 -33.75
CA SER A 407 -24.47 -49.94 -33.92
C SER A 407 -23.56 -50.58 -32.86
N GLY A 408 -22.74 -49.79 -32.17
CA GLY A 408 -21.90 -50.25 -31.05
C GLY A 408 -22.61 -50.34 -29.70
N ALA A 409 -23.72 -49.60 -29.53
CA ALA A 409 -24.47 -49.54 -28.27
C ALA A 409 -25.55 -50.67 -28.11
N ILE A 410 -25.72 -51.49 -29.16
CA ILE A 410 -26.74 -52.59 -29.15
C ILE A 410 -26.07 -53.95 -28.89
N LYS A 411 -24.77 -54.02 -28.58
CA LYS A 411 -24.05 -55.25 -28.26
C LYS A 411 -23.36 -55.23 -26.91
N SER A 412 -24.07 -54.81 -25.87
CA SER A 412 -23.71 -55.10 -24.49
C SER A 412 -25.00 -55.10 -23.67
N GLU A 413 -25.58 -56.31 -23.56
CA GLU A 413 -26.35 -56.64 -22.38
C GLU A 413 -25.43 -56.62 -21.17
#